data_469801f94e1b03d006cbc79905d0a5dc
#
_entry.id   469801f94e1b03d006cbc79905d0a5dc
#
_cell.length_a   1.000
_cell.length_b   1.000
_cell.length_c   1.000
_cell.angle_alpha   90.00
_cell.angle_beta   90.00
_cell.angle_gamma   90.00
#
_symmetry.space_group_name_H-M   'P 1'
#
loop_
_entity.id
_entity.type
_entity.pdbx_description
1 polymer ?
#
loop_
_entity_poly.entity_id
_entity_poly.type
_entity_poly.pdbx_seq_one_letter_code
_entity_poly.pdbx_strand_id
1 'polypeptide(L)'
;MKRVIFCIVALLLLLGNSAVAAVLKVKTPKRVEISSQAVKPYIVTIQCKAEAVKVSASEQWLGIVGEATLEAKATHSVKIWAEPNLSTTERTAEIELRGVKSGAVRTIIVSQPPYLQSITDGFPVRMMGSRYDAESWESCGICSPKGSSAVIAMVGTSGNALTTTSEKGLTVSGMGAGDYFLFAVPAENIKAGEQIDFMCTMTASEADAPKYWIFEYWDAGRWNGIESELRTAQQDSSIRYSLYNKRFRSAHNTTYAQSFTLTEPIDNGCVKVRLRALTAGSGKVKLTGSSKYISLQILRYKDAPKVSDTRRMLFIGNSFTYFYGTPFMFKEIARSQGHQVDVVASVKGGQEFCEHLQLERSIEAIVRGGYDYAFLQDTSPNAAIYADTHDPAIIASCRKINDLTLKHSPACQIIYEHTWGCPYGDYRGYGSYERLEQLLESGAKQLAKELSEYNIIVSPIGKGFTIGREQNLPLLHTDNRHQSREGAYMKACINYLTVYRTPFTESVSNCGVSPKTAKIIRQIAEQVVLGR
;
A
#
# COMPACT_ATOMS: atom_id res chain seq x y z
N MET A 1 1.37 62.64 25.45
CA MET A 1 1.62 61.20 25.51
C MET A 1 1.39 60.44 24.22
N LYS A 2 0.27 60.58 23.50
CA LYS A 2 0.02 59.78 22.24
C LYS A 2 1.05 60.00 21.14
N ARG A 3 1.60 61.19 20.93
CA ARG A 3 2.65 61.49 19.91
C ARG A 3 4.02 60.88 20.24
N VAL A 4 4.36 60.78 21.51
CA VAL A 4 5.67 60.21 21.94
C VAL A 4 5.63 58.66 21.77
N ILE A 5 4.50 58.01 22.06
CA ILE A 5 4.35 56.56 21.88
C ILE A 5 4.42 56.19 20.40
N PHE A 6 3.81 57.00 19.50
CA PHE A 6 3.88 56.76 18.06
C PHE A 6 5.32 56.91 17.50
N CYS A 7 6.07 57.88 17.97
CA CYS A 7 7.48 58.05 17.58
C CYS A 7 8.37 56.91 18.14
N ILE A 8 8.11 56.40 19.34
CA ILE A 8 8.87 55.28 19.92
C ILE A 8 8.55 53.98 19.16
N VAL A 9 7.31 53.72 18.81
CA VAL A 9 6.90 52.53 18.02
C VAL A 9 7.47 52.61 16.62
N ALA A 10 7.43 53.80 15.96
CA ALA A 10 8.03 54.02 14.63
C ALA A 10 9.58 53.91 14.70
N LEU A 11 10.23 54.37 15.75
CA LEU A 11 11.67 54.25 15.94
C LEU A 11 12.07 52.79 16.22
N LEU A 12 11.31 52.05 17.02
CA LEU A 12 11.52 50.61 17.25
C LEU A 12 11.34 49.80 15.99
N LEU A 13 10.35 50.12 15.13
CA LEU A 13 10.15 49.49 13.83
C LEU A 13 11.29 49.85 12.84
N LEU A 14 11.79 51.05 12.87
CA LEU A 14 12.94 51.49 12.04
C LEU A 14 14.25 50.83 12.53
N LEU A 15 14.49 50.76 13.85
CA LEU A 15 15.65 50.10 14.41
C LEU A 15 15.58 48.57 14.18
N GLY A 16 14.40 47.95 14.29
CA GLY A 16 14.20 46.55 13.96
C GLY A 16 14.54 46.22 12.49
N ASN A 17 14.07 47.05 11.56
CA ASN A 17 14.38 46.90 10.13
C ASN A 17 15.85 47.11 9.81
N SER A 18 16.53 48.09 10.45
CA SER A 18 17.97 48.34 10.24
C SER A 18 18.83 47.21 10.85
N ALA A 19 18.48 46.65 12.00
CA ALA A 19 19.16 45.52 12.57
C ALA A 19 19.04 44.25 11.72
N VAL A 20 17.86 43.98 11.15
CA VAL A 20 17.65 42.89 10.22
C VAL A 20 18.47 43.06 8.92
N ALA A 21 18.52 44.28 8.36
CA ALA A 21 19.30 44.54 7.17
C ALA A 21 20.82 44.42 7.38
N ALA A 22 21.30 44.59 8.61
CA ALA A 22 22.69 44.38 8.98
C ALA A 22 23.04 42.87 9.09
N VAL A 23 22.08 42.01 9.45
CA VAL A 23 22.29 40.58 9.69
C VAL A 23 22.14 39.76 8.42
N LEU A 24 21.09 39.99 7.64
CA LEU A 24 20.78 39.19 6.47
C LEU A 24 20.18 40.03 5.32
N LYS A 25 20.42 39.56 4.11
CA LYS A 25 19.81 40.11 2.89
C LYS A 25 19.14 38.96 2.14
N VAL A 26 17.85 39.07 1.90
CA VAL A 26 17.11 38.15 1.05
C VAL A 26 17.08 38.70 -0.36
N LYS A 27 17.60 37.94 -1.32
CA LYS A 27 17.58 38.29 -2.76
C LYS A 27 16.29 37.85 -3.45
N THR A 28 15.59 36.85 -2.86
CA THR A 28 14.28 36.38 -3.31
C THR A 28 13.20 37.42 -2.94
N PRO A 29 12.14 37.58 -3.72
CA PRO A 29 10.99 38.41 -3.37
C PRO A 29 10.40 38.07 -1.99
N LYS A 30 9.80 39.06 -1.33
CA LYS A 30 9.13 38.85 -0.03
C LYS A 30 7.94 37.89 -0.11
N ARG A 31 7.33 37.77 -1.28
CA ARG A 31 6.25 36.81 -1.60
C ARG A 31 6.68 36.02 -2.82
N VAL A 32 6.50 34.71 -2.73
CA VAL A 32 6.82 33.74 -3.78
C VAL A 32 5.60 32.89 -4.01
N GLU A 33 5.25 32.67 -5.25
CA GLU A 33 4.25 31.67 -5.64
C GLU A 33 4.96 30.42 -6.11
N ILE A 34 4.55 29.26 -5.58
CA ILE A 34 5.02 27.95 -5.99
C ILE A 34 3.91 27.20 -6.72
N SER A 35 4.30 26.23 -7.56
CA SER A 35 3.33 25.41 -8.29
C SER A 35 2.37 24.68 -7.36
N SER A 36 1.09 24.55 -7.76
CA SER A 36 0.08 23.76 -7.06
C SER A 36 0.52 22.31 -6.86
N GLN A 37 1.31 21.77 -7.77
CA GLN A 37 1.81 20.41 -7.76
C GLN A 37 3.06 20.23 -6.88
N ALA A 38 3.82 21.29 -6.66
CA ALA A 38 5.02 21.36 -5.82
C ALA A 38 6.10 20.29 -6.11
N VAL A 39 6.24 19.88 -7.35
CA VAL A 39 7.03 18.70 -7.77
C VAL A 39 8.53 18.91 -7.68
N LYS A 40 8.96 20.15 -7.79
CA LYS A 40 10.39 20.52 -7.72
C LYS A 40 10.61 21.48 -6.57
N PRO A 41 11.72 21.32 -5.82
CA PRO A 41 12.08 22.29 -4.81
C PRO A 41 12.21 23.71 -5.39
N TYR A 42 11.66 24.68 -4.69
CA TYR A 42 11.85 26.08 -4.99
C TYR A 42 13.16 26.58 -4.34
N ILE A 43 13.89 27.47 -5.01
CA ILE A 43 15.17 27.98 -4.50
C ILE A 43 15.01 29.39 -3.98
N VAL A 44 15.34 29.59 -2.72
CA VAL A 44 15.44 30.90 -2.05
C VAL A 44 16.91 31.28 -1.86
N THR A 45 17.31 32.46 -2.30
CA THR A 45 18.69 32.91 -2.11
C THR A 45 18.78 33.89 -0.93
N ILE A 46 19.58 33.53 0.05
CA ILE A 46 19.76 34.24 1.33
C ILE A 46 21.24 34.59 1.50
N GLN A 47 21.54 35.84 1.78
CA GLN A 47 22.88 36.28 2.13
C GLN A 47 22.95 36.57 3.65
N CYS A 48 23.65 35.71 4.36
CA CYS A 48 23.97 35.88 5.78
C CYS A 48 25.20 36.79 5.92
N LYS A 49 25.05 37.95 6.53
CA LYS A 49 26.14 38.96 6.58
C LYS A 49 26.96 38.83 7.87
N ALA A 50 26.34 38.98 9.00
CA ALA A 50 27.04 39.13 10.30
C ALA A 50 27.03 37.90 11.19
N GLU A 51 26.01 37.06 11.07
CA GLU A 51 25.80 35.88 11.92
C GLU A 51 25.12 34.77 11.16
N ALA A 52 25.09 33.58 11.78
CA ALA A 52 24.32 32.43 11.30
C ALA A 52 22.81 32.72 11.39
N VAL A 53 22.05 32.13 10.45
CA VAL A 53 20.60 32.34 10.34
C VAL A 53 19.90 30.99 10.39
N LYS A 54 18.95 30.84 11.31
CA LYS A 54 18.05 29.68 11.36
C LYS A 54 16.89 29.89 10.41
N VAL A 55 16.56 28.87 9.63
CA VAL A 55 15.45 28.84 8.68
C VAL A 55 14.40 27.85 9.17
N SER A 56 13.13 28.25 9.15
CA SER A 56 12.02 27.37 9.49
C SER A 56 10.78 27.69 8.65
N ALA A 57 9.92 26.70 8.48
CA ALA A 57 8.62 26.85 7.82
C ALA A 57 7.51 26.84 8.88
N SER A 58 6.45 27.64 8.67
CA SER A 58 5.32 27.75 9.59
C SER A 58 4.34 26.57 9.48
N GLU A 59 4.32 25.88 8.35
CA GLU A 59 3.32 24.89 8.01
C GLU A 59 3.94 23.53 7.67
N GLN A 60 3.28 22.44 8.01
CA GLN A 60 3.78 21.08 7.79
C GLN A 60 3.85 20.67 6.31
N TRP A 61 3.11 21.33 5.44
CA TRP A 61 3.13 21.07 4.00
C TRP A 61 4.30 21.73 3.27
N LEU A 62 5.09 22.51 3.98
CA LEU A 62 6.25 23.25 3.47
C LEU A 62 7.46 22.95 4.35
N GLY A 63 8.63 22.77 3.76
CA GLY A 63 9.84 22.50 4.55
C GLY A 63 11.12 22.87 3.82
N ILE A 64 12.21 22.78 4.53
CA ILE A 64 13.57 23.11 4.09
C ILE A 64 14.30 21.82 3.76
N VAL A 65 15.02 21.80 2.63
CA VAL A 65 15.92 20.72 2.26
C VAL A 65 17.29 20.96 2.89
N GLY A 66 17.78 20.00 3.65
CA GLY A 66 19.11 20.06 4.27
C GLY A 66 19.14 20.80 5.61
N GLU A 67 20.20 21.54 5.86
CA GLU A 67 20.42 22.17 7.14
C GLU A 67 19.50 23.38 7.36
N ALA A 68 18.86 23.42 8.52
CA ALA A 68 18.00 24.52 8.93
C ALA A 68 18.78 25.74 9.48
N THR A 69 20.12 25.66 9.55
CA THR A 69 20.99 26.75 10.02
C THR A 69 22.01 27.07 8.94
N LEU A 70 22.04 28.32 8.51
CA LEU A 70 22.92 28.85 7.47
C LEU A 70 24.09 29.58 8.12
N GLU A 71 25.30 29.32 7.66
CA GLU A 71 26.50 29.96 8.20
C GLU A 71 26.60 31.46 7.88
N ALA A 72 27.30 32.18 8.76
CA ALA A 72 27.59 33.61 8.60
C ALA A 72 28.54 33.89 7.41
N LYS A 73 28.47 35.11 6.89
CA LYS A 73 29.37 35.66 5.85
C LYS A 73 29.32 34.88 4.51
N ALA A 74 28.21 34.22 4.22
CA ALA A 74 28.01 33.45 3.00
C ALA A 74 26.67 33.75 2.34
N THR A 75 26.58 33.41 1.05
CA THR A 75 25.32 33.38 0.30
C THR A 75 24.89 31.93 0.12
N HIS A 76 23.67 31.62 0.53
CA HIS A 76 23.11 30.28 0.50
C HIS A 76 21.96 30.21 -0.49
N SER A 77 21.90 29.10 -1.22
CA SER A 77 20.75 28.71 -2.03
C SER A 77 19.97 27.65 -1.25
N VAL A 78 18.91 28.09 -0.59
CA VAL A 78 18.05 27.23 0.23
C VAL A 78 16.98 26.61 -0.65
N LYS A 79 16.92 25.29 -0.69
CA LYS A 79 15.85 24.56 -1.37
C LYS A 79 14.66 24.38 -0.43
N ILE A 80 13.48 24.68 -0.92
CA ILE A 80 12.21 24.54 -0.20
C ILE A 80 11.40 23.46 -0.92
N TRP A 81 10.95 22.44 -0.20
CA TRP A 81 9.98 21.47 -0.70
C TRP A 81 8.58 21.82 -0.22
N ALA A 82 7.55 21.41 -0.94
CA ALA A 82 6.15 21.52 -0.53
C ALA A 82 5.36 20.28 -0.96
N GLU A 83 4.25 20.02 -0.26
CA GLU A 83 3.23 19.08 -0.74
C GLU A 83 2.38 19.74 -1.84
N PRO A 84 1.72 18.95 -2.72
CA PRO A 84 0.68 19.48 -3.59
C PRO A 84 -0.43 20.14 -2.79
N ASN A 85 -0.99 21.24 -3.29
CA ASN A 85 -2.15 21.86 -2.65
C ASN A 85 -3.44 21.11 -3.03
N LEU A 86 -3.83 20.17 -2.22
CA LEU A 86 -5.00 19.31 -2.43
C LEU A 86 -6.31 19.91 -1.91
N SER A 87 -6.32 21.22 -1.65
CA SER A 87 -7.55 21.98 -1.40
C SER A 87 -8.06 22.62 -2.69
N THR A 88 -9.26 23.20 -2.64
CA THR A 88 -9.84 23.98 -3.74
C THR A 88 -9.54 25.48 -3.62
N THR A 89 -8.74 25.89 -2.65
CA THR A 89 -8.37 27.28 -2.38
C THR A 89 -6.86 27.47 -2.33
N GLU A 90 -6.40 28.69 -2.63
CA GLU A 90 -5.01 29.07 -2.39
C GLU A 90 -4.66 28.92 -0.91
N ARG A 91 -3.46 28.44 -0.63
CA ARG A 91 -2.90 28.40 0.72
C ARG A 91 -1.61 29.18 0.80
N THR A 92 -1.28 29.67 2.00
CA THR A 92 -0.07 30.43 2.26
C THR A 92 0.65 29.87 3.47
N ALA A 93 1.97 29.99 3.47
CA ALA A 93 2.84 29.69 4.59
C ALA A 93 3.98 30.70 4.68
N GLU A 94 4.72 30.70 5.77
CA GLU A 94 5.86 31.58 5.98
C GLU A 94 7.15 30.79 6.09
N ILE A 95 8.21 31.28 5.46
CA ILE A 95 9.58 30.89 5.76
C ILE A 95 10.16 31.94 6.67
N GLU A 96 10.40 31.59 7.92
CA GLU A 96 11.05 32.46 8.89
C GLU A 96 12.58 32.32 8.81
N LEU A 97 13.25 33.45 8.77
CA LEU A 97 14.70 33.58 8.80
C LEU A 97 15.07 34.33 10.09
N ARG A 98 15.68 33.66 11.03
CA ARG A 98 16.01 34.21 12.36
C ARG A 98 17.50 34.24 12.61
N GLY A 99 18.05 35.41 12.85
CA GLY A 99 19.44 35.57 13.29
C GLY A 99 19.69 34.87 14.61
N VAL A 100 20.71 34.01 14.66
CA VAL A 100 20.98 33.14 15.82
C VAL A 100 21.39 33.94 17.07
N LYS A 101 22.14 35.03 16.88
CA LYS A 101 22.63 35.89 18.01
C LYS A 101 21.71 37.07 18.26
N SER A 102 21.30 37.76 17.20
CA SER A 102 20.52 39.00 17.30
C SER A 102 19.03 38.75 17.53
N GLY A 103 18.53 37.56 17.17
CA GLY A 103 17.09 37.28 17.13
C GLY A 103 16.32 38.04 16.04
N ALA A 104 17.02 38.78 15.15
CA ALA A 104 16.40 39.54 14.06
C ALA A 104 15.66 38.60 13.11
N VAL A 105 14.39 38.91 12.80
CA VAL A 105 13.51 38.05 11.99
C VAL A 105 13.21 38.66 10.64
N ARG A 106 13.21 37.85 9.60
CA ARG A 106 12.67 38.15 8.28
C ARG A 106 11.78 36.99 7.81
N THR A 107 10.70 37.36 7.14
CA THR A 107 9.73 36.39 6.62
C THR A 107 9.64 36.46 5.11
N ILE A 108 9.53 35.32 4.46
CA ILE A 108 9.16 35.16 3.07
C ILE A 108 7.81 34.46 3.06
N ILE A 109 6.81 35.08 2.44
CA ILE A 109 5.48 34.49 2.26
C ILE A 109 5.52 33.57 1.05
N VAL A 110 5.11 32.33 1.22
CA VAL A 110 4.95 31.35 0.14
C VAL A 110 3.46 31.16 -0.10
N SER A 111 3.00 31.40 -1.33
CA SER A 111 1.63 31.11 -1.75
C SER A 111 1.62 29.94 -2.72
N GLN A 112 0.56 29.14 -2.67
CA GLN A 112 0.39 27.98 -3.52
C GLN A 112 -1.07 27.88 -3.97
N PRO A 113 -1.35 28.02 -5.29
CA PRO A 113 -2.70 27.87 -5.82
C PRO A 113 -3.23 26.44 -5.63
N PRO A 114 -4.55 26.22 -5.73
CA PRO A 114 -5.14 24.89 -5.61
C PRO A 114 -4.74 24.01 -6.78
N TYR A 115 -4.55 22.69 -6.51
CA TYR A 115 -4.42 21.66 -7.53
C TYR A 115 -5.79 21.13 -7.96
N LEU A 116 -6.67 20.89 -6.98
CA LEU A 116 -8.02 20.41 -7.23
C LEU A 116 -8.95 21.59 -7.58
N GLN A 117 -9.79 21.39 -8.60
CA GLN A 117 -10.80 22.37 -8.98
C GLN A 117 -12.08 22.22 -8.16
N SER A 118 -12.38 21.00 -7.74
CA SER A 118 -13.53 20.66 -6.90
C SER A 118 -13.19 19.41 -6.07
N ILE A 119 -13.91 19.23 -4.96
CA ILE A 119 -13.91 17.97 -4.23
C ILE A 119 -15.09 17.14 -4.73
N THR A 120 -14.80 15.94 -5.21
CA THR A 120 -15.78 14.91 -5.56
C THR A 120 -15.36 13.62 -4.91
N ASP A 121 -16.30 12.78 -4.50
CA ASP A 121 -15.98 11.51 -3.82
C ASP A 121 -15.14 10.61 -4.75
N GLY A 122 -13.89 10.38 -4.40
CA GLY A 122 -12.92 9.59 -5.16
C GLY A 122 -12.91 8.10 -4.79
N PHE A 123 -13.76 7.67 -3.90
CA PHE A 123 -13.84 6.26 -3.51
C PHE A 123 -14.81 5.45 -4.37
N PRO A 124 -14.53 4.15 -4.60
CA PRO A 124 -13.30 3.43 -4.28
C PRO A 124 -12.16 3.72 -5.27
N VAL A 125 -10.92 3.78 -4.79
CA VAL A 125 -9.76 3.81 -5.68
C VAL A 125 -9.35 2.38 -6.00
N ARG A 126 -9.26 2.06 -7.29
CA ARG A 126 -8.83 0.74 -7.78
C ARG A 126 -7.94 0.92 -8.99
N MET A 127 -6.63 0.88 -8.78
CA MET A 127 -5.64 0.97 -9.83
C MET A 127 -4.99 -0.38 -10.04
N MET A 128 -5.30 -1.00 -11.17
CA MET A 128 -4.73 -2.28 -11.57
C MET A 128 -3.79 -2.05 -12.74
N GLY A 129 -2.51 -2.09 -12.51
CA GLY A 129 -1.55 -1.91 -13.57
C GLY A 129 -1.64 -0.54 -14.27
N SER A 130 -0.55 0.10 -14.47
CA SER A 130 -0.52 1.47 -14.97
C SER A 130 -1.06 1.67 -16.38
N ARG A 131 -1.05 0.64 -17.21
CA ARG A 131 -1.31 0.77 -18.64
C ARG A 131 -2.77 1.03 -18.99
N TYR A 132 -3.69 0.56 -18.15
CA TYR A 132 -5.12 0.60 -18.46
C TYR A 132 -5.96 1.37 -17.45
N ASP A 133 -5.44 1.61 -16.26
CA ASP A 133 -6.20 2.16 -15.14
C ASP A 133 -5.70 3.54 -14.66
N ALA A 134 -4.54 4.01 -15.14
CA ALA A 134 -4.08 5.37 -14.93
C ALA A 134 -4.37 6.21 -16.17
N GLU A 135 -5.05 7.34 -16.04
CA GLU A 135 -5.36 8.22 -17.17
C GLU A 135 -4.11 8.94 -17.66
N SER A 136 -3.26 9.39 -16.76
CA SER A 136 -1.96 9.94 -17.07
C SER A 136 -1.06 9.95 -15.86
N TRP A 137 0.21 9.63 -16.08
CA TRP A 137 1.27 9.96 -15.16
C TRP A 137 1.91 11.24 -15.66
N GLU A 138 1.78 12.33 -14.94
CA GLU A 138 2.45 13.55 -15.31
C GLU A 138 3.96 13.43 -15.07
N SER A 139 4.75 14.08 -15.90
CA SER A 139 6.22 14.08 -15.80
C SER A 139 6.76 14.60 -14.46
N CYS A 140 5.90 15.17 -13.67
CA CYS A 140 6.18 15.73 -12.37
C CYS A 140 5.99 14.76 -11.19
N GLY A 141 5.55 13.54 -11.39
CA GLY A 141 5.29 12.58 -10.32
C GLY A 141 3.92 12.72 -9.66
N ILE A 142 2.97 13.38 -10.33
CA ILE A 142 1.56 13.40 -9.94
C ILE A 142 0.76 12.60 -10.96
N CYS A 143 -0.17 11.76 -10.50
CA CYS A 143 -1.10 11.05 -11.36
C CYS A 143 -2.48 10.92 -10.72
N SER A 144 -3.48 10.67 -11.55
CA SER A 144 -4.82 10.29 -11.10
C SER A 144 -5.17 8.92 -11.64
N PRO A 145 -5.62 7.97 -10.79
CA PRO A 145 -6.13 6.69 -11.25
C PRO A 145 -7.39 6.87 -12.10
N LYS A 146 -7.52 6.07 -13.15
CA LYS A 146 -8.67 6.11 -14.05
C LYS A 146 -9.99 5.96 -13.30
N GLY A 147 -10.95 6.84 -13.57
CA GLY A 147 -12.27 6.83 -12.94
C GLY A 147 -12.28 7.25 -11.47
N SER A 148 -11.20 7.86 -10.98
CA SER A 148 -11.12 8.41 -9.63
C SER A 148 -10.52 9.82 -9.68
N SER A 149 -10.94 10.69 -8.77
CA SER A 149 -10.31 11.98 -8.51
C SER A 149 -9.11 11.90 -7.56
N ALA A 150 -8.70 10.68 -7.16
CA ALA A 150 -7.55 10.49 -6.28
C ALA A 150 -6.25 10.98 -6.93
N VAL A 151 -5.35 11.46 -6.09
CA VAL A 151 -4.04 12.01 -6.49
C VAL A 151 -2.94 11.19 -5.85
N ILE A 152 -1.96 10.79 -6.65
CA ILE A 152 -0.73 10.17 -6.18
C ILE A 152 0.42 11.11 -6.52
N ALA A 153 1.21 11.48 -5.53
CA ALA A 153 2.34 12.38 -5.72
C ALA A 153 3.60 11.87 -5.03
N MET A 154 4.75 12.20 -5.59
CA MET A 154 6.03 12.04 -4.94
C MET A 154 6.42 13.37 -4.27
N VAL A 155 6.73 13.34 -2.97
CA VAL A 155 7.20 14.50 -2.21
C VAL A 155 8.65 14.28 -1.80
N GLY A 156 9.54 15.05 -2.41
CA GLY A 156 11.00 14.93 -2.23
C GLY A 156 11.52 15.88 -1.16
N THR A 157 11.43 15.51 0.10
CA THR A 157 11.92 16.34 1.23
C THR A 157 13.45 16.41 1.27
N SER A 158 14.15 15.44 0.69
CA SER A 158 15.62 15.43 0.55
C SER A 158 16.13 16.32 -0.60
N GLY A 159 15.25 16.68 -1.54
CA GLY A 159 15.60 17.44 -2.72
C GLY A 159 16.44 16.70 -3.76
N ASN A 160 16.64 15.40 -3.62
CA ASN A 160 17.47 14.56 -4.50
C ASN A 160 16.66 13.60 -5.36
N ALA A 161 15.40 13.35 -5.00
CA ALA A 161 14.55 12.40 -5.71
C ALA A 161 14.27 12.85 -7.15
N LEU A 162 14.48 11.94 -8.09
CA LEU A 162 14.20 12.10 -9.51
C LEU A 162 13.05 11.18 -9.89
N THR A 163 11.97 11.76 -10.38
CA THR A 163 10.79 11.04 -10.85
C THR A 163 10.84 10.79 -12.34
N THR A 164 10.48 9.59 -12.74
CA THR A 164 10.25 9.21 -14.13
C THR A 164 8.91 8.52 -14.24
N THR A 165 8.09 8.97 -15.15
CA THR A 165 6.79 8.35 -15.44
C THR A 165 6.85 7.58 -16.74
N SER A 166 6.18 6.44 -16.79
CA SER A 166 6.03 5.63 -17.99
C SER A 166 4.68 4.94 -17.95
N GLU A 167 4.28 4.31 -19.06
CA GLU A 167 3.11 3.44 -19.11
C GLU A 167 3.09 2.35 -18.02
N LYS A 168 4.25 2.07 -17.40
CA LYS A 168 4.41 1.02 -16.38
C LYS A 168 4.39 1.54 -14.95
N GLY A 169 4.07 2.82 -14.74
CA GLY A 169 3.94 3.43 -13.41
C GLY A 169 4.95 4.53 -13.10
N LEU A 170 4.94 4.95 -11.86
CA LEU A 170 5.83 5.97 -11.30
C LEU A 170 7.11 5.32 -10.81
N THR A 171 8.24 5.73 -11.36
CA THR A 171 9.58 5.31 -10.91
C THR A 171 10.28 6.50 -10.26
N VAL A 172 10.86 6.29 -9.10
CA VAL A 172 11.64 7.30 -8.38
C VAL A 172 13.03 6.74 -8.09
N SER A 173 14.07 7.54 -8.36
CA SER A 173 15.46 7.24 -8.00
C SER A 173 16.02 8.34 -7.10
N GLY A 174 17.06 8.03 -6.34
CA GLY A 174 17.75 8.99 -5.48
C GLY A 174 16.92 9.48 -4.29
N MET A 175 16.00 8.67 -3.79
CA MET A 175 15.20 9.03 -2.62
C MET A 175 16.05 9.12 -1.35
N GLY A 176 15.91 10.21 -0.64
CA GLY A 176 16.46 10.38 0.70
C GLY A 176 15.56 9.81 1.80
N ALA A 177 16.11 9.63 2.98
CA ALA A 177 15.28 9.37 4.15
C ALA A 177 14.35 10.57 4.41
N GLY A 178 13.07 10.29 4.60
CA GLY A 178 12.04 11.31 4.74
C GLY A 178 11.24 11.59 3.47
N ASP A 179 11.73 11.26 2.28
CA ASP A 179 10.96 11.33 1.04
C ASP A 179 9.78 10.36 1.08
N TYR A 180 8.66 10.71 0.44
CA TYR A 180 7.47 9.87 0.52
C TYR A 180 6.58 9.92 -0.71
N PHE A 181 5.84 8.85 -0.91
CA PHE A 181 4.67 8.83 -1.79
C PHE A 181 3.45 9.28 -1.01
N LEU A 182 2.77 10.29 -1.51
CA LEU A 182 1.51 10.80 -0.99
C LEU A 182 0.36 10.24 -1.83
N PHE A 183 -0.63 9.67 -1.16
CA PHE A 183 -1.88 9.22 -1.75
C PHE A 183 -3.00 10.05 -1.12
N ALA A 184 -3.75 10.75 -1.94
CA ALA A 184 -4.85 11.59 -1.48
C ALA A 184 -6.13 11.24 -2.24
N VAL A 185 -7.18 10.95 -1.53
CA VAL A 185 -8.48 10.63 -2.09
C VAL A 185 -9.46 11.74 -1.67
N PRO A 186 -9.90 12.58 -2.62
CA PRO A 186 -10.96 13.54 -2.34
C PRO A 186 -12.20 12.84 -1.81
N ALA A 187 -12.82 13.39 -0.81
CA ALA A 187 -13.97 12.80 -0.19
C ALA A 187 -14.92 13.84 0.39
N GLU A 188 -16.20 13.56 0.25
CA GLU A 188 -17.28 14.30 0.85
C GLU A 188 -17.87 13.50 2.02
N ASN A 189 -18.19 14.21 3.10
CA ASN A 189 -18.98 13.66 4.21
C ASN A 189 -18.46 12.33 4.78
N ILE A 190 -17.15 12.25 5.09
CA ILE A 190 -16.61 11.15 5.89
C ILE A 190 -16.92 11.42 7.37
N LYS A 191 -17.48 10.44 8.03
CA LYS A 191 -17.75 10.51 9.48
C LYS A 191 -16.58 9.98 10.29
N ALA A 192 -16.41 10.49 11.49
CA ALA A 192 -15.54 9.86 12.47
C ALA A 192 -15.96 8.40 12.71
N GLY A 193 -14.99 7.52 12.85
CA GLY A 193 -15.22 6.07 13.00
C GLY A 193 -15.29 5.29 11.68
N GLU A 194 -15.35 5.95 10.52
CA GLU A 194 -15.25 5.25 9.23
C GLU A 194 -13.86 4.65 9.05
N GLN A 195 -13.82 3.48 8.46
CA GLN A 195 -12.58 2.75 8.24
C GLN A 195 -12.15 2.83 6.79
N ILE A 196 -10.86 3.02 6.61
CA ILE A 196 -10.20 3.05 5.30
C ILE A 196 -9.25 1.85 5.21
N ASP A 197 -9.34 1.12 4.11
CA ASP A 197 -8.36 0.09 3.75
C ASP A 197 -7.46 0.63 2.63
N PHE A 198 -6.17 0.58 2.87
CA PHE A 198 -5.14 0.97 1.91
C PHE A 198 -4.33 -0.25 1.48
N MET A 199 -4.07 -0.37 0.20
CA MET A 199 -3.16 -1.36 -0.37
C MET A 199 -2.35 -0.76 -1.51
N CYS A 200 -1.06 -1.04 -1.52
CA CYS A 200 -0.15 -0.59 -2.57
C CYS A 200 0.93 -1.64 -2.85
N THR A 201 1.27 -1.85 -4.12
CA THR A 201 2.40 -2.68 -4.50
C THR A 201 3.58 -1.80 -4.88
N MET A 202 4.69 -2.00 -4.18
CA MET A 202 5.98 -1.34 -4.47
C MET A 202 7.02 -2.36 -4.91
N THR A 203 7.90 -1.91 -5.79
CA THR A 203 9.09 -2.68 -6.21
C THR A 203 10.35 -1.85 -5.95
N ALA A 204 11.29 -2.45 -5.24
CA ALA A 204 12.65 -1.96 -5.06
C ALA A 204 13.59 -3.12 -5.30
N SER A 205 13.94 -3.36 -6.57
CA SER A 205 14.73 -4.51 -6.99
C SER A 205 16.23 -4.26 -6.95
N GLU A 206 16.65 -3.00 -6.91
CA GLU A 206 18.06 -2.61 -6.86
C GLU A 206 18.59 -2.67 -5.42
N ALA A 207 19.82 -3.12 -5.24
CA ALA A 207 20.41 -3.33 -3.91
C ALA A 207 20.50 -2.04 -3.08
N ASP A 208 20.67 -0.91 -3.74
CA ASP A 208 20.82 0.42 -3.18
C ASP A 208 19.52 1.25 -3.18
N ALA A 209 18.37 0.65 -3.50
CA ALA A 209 17.07 1.31 -3.36
C ALA A 209 16.65 1.42 -1.89
N PRO A 210 15.85 2.43 -1.50
CA PRO A 210 15.27 2.50 -0.17
C PRO A 210 14.49 1.22 0.17
N LYS A 211 14.81 0.60 1.32
CA LYS A 211 14.26 -0.71 1.69
C LYS A 211 13.21 -0.65 2.78
N TYR A 212 13.30 0.32 3.67
CA TYR A 212 12.44 0.43 4.83
C TYR A 212 11.53 1.64 4.72
N TRP A 213 10.26 1.42 5.02
CA TRP A 213 9.19 2.39 4.86
C TRP A 213 8.32 2.42 6.09
N ILE A 214 7.68 3.57 6.34
CA ILE A 214 6.62 3.72 7.32
C ILE A 214 5.33 4.14 6.64
N PHE A 215 4.23 3.51 7.05
CA PHE A 215 2.88 3.92 6.66
C PHE A 215 2.37 4.95 7.66
N GLU A 216 1.86 6.06 7.15
CA GLU A 216 1.25 7.10 7.96
C GLU A 216 -0.02 7.62 7.26
N TYR A 217 -1.03 7.95 8.06
CA TYR A 217 -2.25 8.59 7.59
C TYR A 217 -2.48 9.91 8.31
N TRP A 218 -3.12 10.86 7.64
CA TRP A 218 -3.42 12.17 8.19
C TRP A 218 -4.75 12.13 8.93
N ASP A 219 -4.76 12.47 10.21
CA ASP A 219 -5.95 12.54 11.04
C ASP A 219 -5.70 13.46 12.23
N ALA A 220 -6.71 14.18 12.67
CA ALA A 220 -6.63 15.13 13.79
C ALA A 220 -5.44 16.11 13.68
N GLY A 221 -5.22 16.66 12.47
CA GLY A 221 -4.20 17.67 12.23
C GLY A 221 -2.74 17.18 12.22
N ARG A 222 -2.50 15.86 12.18
CA ARG A 222 -1.16 15.27 12.20
C ARG A 222 -1.05 13.98 11.39
N TRP A 223 0.19 13.61 11.06
CA TRP A 223 0.51 12.29 10.52
C TRP A 223 0.59 11.27 11.65
N ASN A 224 -0.21 10.23 11.55
CA ASN A 224 -0.28 9.13 12.50
C ASN A 224 0.30 7.87 11.87
N GLY A 225 1.32 7.29 12.48
CA GLY A 225 1.86 5.99 12.09
C GLY A 225 1.05 4.87 12.71
N ILE A 226 0.77 3.81 11.97
CA ILE A 226 0.13 2.63 12.52
C ILE A 226 1.17 1.76 13.19
N GLU A 227 0.94 1.46 14.46
CA GLU A 227 1.67 0.42 15.17
C GLU A 227 1.12 -0.93 14.73
N SER A 228 1.93 -1.71 14.01
CA SER A 228 1.61 -3.11 13.87
C SER A 228 1.96 -3.83 15.18
N GLU A 229 1.05 -4.65 15.69
CA GLU A 229 1.36 -5.58 16.78
C GLU A 229 2.35 -6.62 16.26
N LEU A 230 3.63 -6.33 16.39
CA LEU A 230 4.68 -7.27 16.07
C LEU A 230 4.99 -8.08 17.32
N ARG A 231 4.67 -9.35 17.27
CA ARG A 231 5.34 -10.32 18.14
C ARG A 231 6.78 -10.44 17.63
N THR A 232 7.73 -10.08 18.46
CA THR A 232 9.15 -10.21 18.14
C THR A 232 9.50 -11.69 17.98
N ALA A 233 10.14 -12.04 16.89
CA ALA A 233 10.74 -13.37 16.67
C ALA A 233 11.89 -13.70 17.66
N GLN A 234 12.13 -12.85 18.64
CA GLN A 234 13.23 -12.98 19.62
C GLN A 234 13.16 -14.24 20.48
N GLN A 235 12.06 -14.95 20.49
CA GLN A 235 11.90 -16.20 21.27
C GLN A 235 12.29 -17.47 20.50
N ASP A 236 12.55 -17.37 19.19
CA ASP A 236 12.94 -18.52 18.39
C ASP A 236 14.34 -18.34 17.84
N SER A 237 15.31 -18.98 18.49
CA SER A 237 16.72 -18.93 18.09
C SER A 237 17.01 -19.55 16.72
N SER A 238 16.07 -20.29 16.13
CA SER A 238 16.17 -20.87 14.79
C SER A 238 15.79 -19.90 13.68
N ILE A 239 15.12 -18.76 14.02
CA ILE A 239 14.65 -17.75 13.08
C ILE A 239 15.40 -16.44 13.32
N ARG A 240 16.29 -16.09 12.39
CA ARG A 240 17.14 -14.88 12.46
C ARG A 240 16.50 -13.66 11.81
N TYR A 241 15.22 -13.37 12.11
CA TYR A 241 14.53 -12.21 11.53
C TYR A 241 14.12 -11.23 12.62
N SER A 242 14.33 -9.95 12.35
CA SER A 242 13.73 -8.90 13.15
C SER A 242 12.52 -8.34 12.42
N LEU A 243 11.37 -8.46 13.05
CA LEU A 243 10.14 -7.83 12.60
C LEU A 243 10.15 -6.37 13.04
N TYR A 244 9.83 -5.45 12.14
CA TYR A 244 9.86 -4.01 12.43
C TYR A 244 8.44 -3.49 12.64
N ASN A 245 8.19 -2.94 13.81
CA ASN A 245 6.98 -2.18 14.09
C ASN A 245 6.88 -0.96 13.16
N LYS A 246 5.69 -0.68 12.62
CA LYS A 246 5.41 0.47 11.75
C LYS A 246 6.20 0.50 10.43
N ARG A 247 6.97 -0.51 10.13
CA ARG A 247 7.88 -0.53 8.99
C ARG A 247 7.56 -1.72 8.10
N PHE A 248 7.66 -1.53 6.81
CA PHE A 248 7.67 -2.63 5.86
C PHE A 248 8.88 -2.50 4.95
N ARG A 249 9.27 -3.61 4.39
CA ARG A 249 10.40 -3.68 3.49
C ARG A 249 9.91 -3.76 2.05
N SER A 250 10.29 -2.81 1.21
CA SER A 250 10.12 -2.96 -0.21
C SER A 250 11.16 -3.94 -0.73
N ALA A 251 10.69 -5.02 -1.30
CA ALA A 251 11.48 -5.96 -2.04
C ALA A 251 10.81 -6.15 -3.40
N HIS A 252 11.33 -7.05 -4.21
CA HIS A 252 10.74 -7.36 -5.50
C HIS A 252 9.22 -7.65 -5.35
N ASN A 253 8.36 -6.75 -5.87
CA ASN A 253 6.88 -6.85 -5.82
C ASN A 253 6.28 -7.05 -4.41
N THR A 254 6.62 -6.19 -3.47
CA THR A 254 6.00 -6.22 -2.15
C THR A 254 4.66 -5.50 -2.18
N THR A 255 3.60 -6.19 -1.81
CA THR A 255 2.28 -5.60 -1.56
C THR A 255 2.16 -5.28 -0.07
N TYR A 256 1.89 -4.03 0.23
CA TYR A 256 1.62 -3.55 1.58
C TYR A 256 0.13 -3.26 1.72
N ALA A 257 -0.48 -3.71 2.80
CA ALA A 257 -1.88 -3.45 3.10
C ALA A 257 -2.04 -3.03 4.56
N GLN A 258 -2.86 -2.01 4.79
CA GLN A 258 -3.15 -1.50 6.11
C GLN A 258 -4.57 -0.96 6.19
N SER A 259 -5.23 -1.19 7.33
CA SER A 259 -6.49 -0.54 7.67
C SER A 259 -6.27 0.50 8.75
N PHE A 260 -7.02 1.59 8.69
CA PHE A 260 -7.05 2.61 9.74
C PHE A 260 -8.45 3.23 9.86
N THR A 261 -8.72 3.81 11.01
CA THR A 261 -9.99 4.47 11.32
C THR A 261 -9.72 5.96 11.53
N LEU A 262 -10.53 6.81 10.91
CA LEU A 262 -10.46 8.25 11.10
C LEU A 262 -11.15 8.64 12.42
N THR A 263 -10.50 9.45 13.22
CA THR A 263 -11.05 9.95 14.49
C THR A 263 -11.81 11.26 14.30
N GLU A 264 -11.48 12.01 13.24
CA GLU A 264 -12.13 13.27 12.88
C GLU A 264 -12.90 13.14 11.56
N PRO A 265 -14.05 13.85 11.43
CA PRO A 265 -14.79 13.86 10.16
C PRO A 265 -14.04 14.66 9.10
N ILE A 266 -14.30 14.32 7.82
CA ILE A 266 -13.85 15.11 6.66
C ILE A 266 -15.10 15.52 5.89
N ASP A 267 -15.52 16.77 6.02
CA ASP A 267 -16.73 17.27 5.36
C ASP A 267 -16.48 17.53 3.88
N ASN A 268 -15.33 18.13 3.55
CA ASN A 268 -14.96 18.48 2.18
C ASN A 268 -13.43 18.58 2.08
N GLY A 269 -12.77 17.47 1.77
CA GLY A 269 -11.33 17.41 1.80
C GLY A 269 -10.77 16.13 1.20
N CYS A 270 -9.60 15.70 1.68
CA CYS A 270 -8.95 14.48 1.21
C CYS A 270 -8.60 13.56 2.37
N VAL A 271 -8.89 12.27 2.23
CA VAL A 271 -8.19 11.23 2.98
C VAL A 271 -6.76 11.18 2.46
N LYS A 272 -5.78 11.37 3.33
CA LYS A 272 -4.36 11.37 2.97
C LYS A 272 -3.61 10.24 3.66
N VAL A 273 -2.84 9.52 2.87
CA VAL A 273 -1.93 8.46 3.30
C VAL A 273 -0.56 8.73 2.71
N ARG A 274 0.51 8.43 3.42
CA ARG A 274 1.85 8.44 2.86
C ARG A 274 2.65 7.20 3.20
N LEU A 275 3.49 6.79 2.26
CA LEU A 275 4.53 5.81 2.45
C LEU A 275 5.87 6.56 2.46
N ARG A 276 6.44 6.74 3.65
CA ARG A 276 7.65 7.53 3.84
C ARG A 276 8.87 6.63 3.96
N ALA A 277 9.90 6.92 3.17
CA ALA A 277 11.18 6.21 3.23
C ALA A 277 11.90 6.49 4.55
N LEU A 278 12.34 5.44 5.23
CA LEU A 278 13.14 5.52 6.46
C LEU A 278 14.65 5.45 6.18
N THR A 279 15.01 4.96 4.99
CA THR A 279 16.39 4.88 4.51
C THR A 279 16.54 5.57 3.17
N ALA A 280 17.69 6.18 2.95
CA ALA A 280 18.04 6.72 1.65
C ALA A 280 18.52 5.62 0.71
N GLY A 281 18.44 5.88 -0.61
CA GLY A 281 18.99 5.00 -1.62
C GLY A 281 19.02 5.66 -2.99
N SER A 282 20.07 5.39 -3.77
CA SER A 282 20.23 5.88 -5.16
C SER A 282 19.42 5.05 -6.16
N GLY A 283 19.11 3.82 -5.83
CA GLY A 283 18.40 2.89 -6.69
C GLY A 283 16.92 3.22 -6.85
N LYS A 284 16.29 2.52 -7.79
CA LYS A 284 14.91 2.81 -8.23
C LYS A 284 13.87 2.13 -7.35
N VAL A 285 12.86 2.92 -6.96
CA VAL A 285 11.60 2.43 -6.40
C VAL A 285 10.49 2.70 -7.41
N LYS A 286 9.63 1.72 -7.60
CA LYS A 286 8.47 1.83 -8.48
C LYS A 286 7.19 1.61 -7.71
N LEU A 287 6.23 2.49 -7.88
CA LEU A 287 4.83 2.16 -7.69
C LEU A 287 4.40 1.46 -8.96
N THR A 288 4.24 0.13 -8.89
CA THR A 288 4.12 -0.64 -10.10
C THR A 288 2.72 -0.87 -10.51
N GLY A 289 2.56 -0.77 -11.80
CA GLY A 289 1.57 -1.43 -12.54
C GLY A 289 2.14 -2.39 -13.56
N SER A 290 1.97 -3.67 -13.36
CA SER A 290 1.74 -4.56 -14.47
C SER A 290 0.25 -4.89 -14.46
N SER A 291 -0.33 -5.23 -15.62
CA SER A 291 -1.74 -5.64 -15.75
C SER A 291 -2.16 -6.80 -14.83
N LYS A 292 -1.26 -7.32 -14.04
CA LYS A 292 -1.39 -8.50 -13.18
C LYS A 292 -1.40 -8.19 -11.69
N TYR A 293 -1.02 -6.97 -11.29
CA TYR A 293 -0.94 -6.58 -9.88
C TYR A 293 -1.91 -5.44 -9.59
N ILE A 294 -2.48 -5.42 -8.40
CA ILE A 294 -3.15 -4.23 -7.89
C ILE A 294 -2.03 -3.26 -7.49
N SER A 295 -1.89 -2.17 -8.25
CA SER A 295 -0.89 -1.15 -7.96
C SER A 295 -1.29 -0.30 -6.76
N LEU A 296 -2.59 0.00 -6.65
CA LEU A 296 -3.18 0.78 -5.57
C LEU A 296 -4.64 0.40 -5.39
N GLN A 297 -5.04 0.24 -4.14
CA GLN A 297 -6.45 0.12 -3.76
C GLN A 297 -6.67 0.92 -2.47
N ILE A 298 -7.69 1.79 -2.46
CA ILE A 298 -8.12 2.51 -1.27
C ILE A 298 -9.64 2.41 -1.21
N LEU A 299 -10.13 1.76 -0.15
CA LEU A 299 -11.54 1.48 0.05
C LEU A 299 -12.04 2.21 1.29
N ARG A 300 -13.26 2.72 1.22
CA ARG A 300 -13.97 3.36 2.32
C ARG A 300 -15.09 2.45 2.79
N TYR A 301 -15.19 2.24 4.08
CA TYR A 301 -16.30 1.52 4.71
C TYR A 301 -17.07 2.47 5.62
N LYS A 302 -18.28 2.85 5.17
CA LYS A 302 -19.15 3.78 5.86
C LYS A 302 -19.69 3.21 7.16
N ASP A 303 -19.94 1.90 7.17
CA ASP A 303 -20.40 1.18 8.35
C ASP A 303 -19.25 0.27 8.83
N ALA A 304 -18.59 0.66 9.92
CA ALA A 304 -17.64 -0.23 10.57
C ALA A 304 -18.40 -1.47 11.08
N PRO A 305 -17.96 -2.70 10.76
CA PRO A 305 -18.61 -3.88 11.27
C PRO A 305 -18.57 -3.85 12.81
N LYS A 306 -19.70 -4.05 13.45
CA LYS A 306 -19.83 -4.07 14.92
C LYS A 306 -19.27 -5.36 15.57
N VAL A 307 -18.35 -6.04 14.92
CA VAL A 307 -17.85 -7.34 15.37
C VAL A 307 -16.67 -7.14 16.29
N SER A 308 -16.79 -7.62 17.52
CA SER A 308 -15.76 -7.56 18.56
C SER A 308 -14.50 -8.37 18.22
N ASP A 309 -14.59 -9.35 17.30
CA ASP A 309 -13.52 -10.30 17.04
C ASP A 309 -13.00 -10.16 15.61
N THR A 310 -11.87 -9.47 15.46
CA THR A 310 -11.13 -9.41 14.19
C THR A 310 -10.43 -10.74 13.94
N ARG A 311 -10.84 -11.45 12.89
CA ARG A 311 -10.15 -12.66 12.45
C ARG A 311 -8.91 -12.32 11.62
N ARG A 312 -7.83 -13.00 11.88
CA ARG A 312 -6.55 -12.79 11.19
C ARG A 312 -6.29 -13.93 10.20
N MET A 313 -6.04 -13.54 8.95
CA MET A 313 -5.83 -14.47 7.83
C MET A 313 -4.40 -14.35 7.31
N LEU A 314 -3.73 -15.49 7.15
CA LEU A 314 -2.44 -15.58 6.48
C LEU A 314 -2.65 -16.16 5.08
N PHE A 315 -2.03 -15.57 4.07
CA PHE A 315 -1.95 -16.12 2.72
C PHE A 315 -0.49 -16.33 2.33
N ILE A 316 -0.14 -17.57 2.02
CA ILE A 316 1.17 -17.94 1.46
C ILE A 316 0.94 -18.56 0.09
N GLY A 317 1.59 -18.03 -0.93
CA GLY A 317 1.43 -18.56 -2.28
C GLY A 317 2.16 -17.77 -3.35
N ASN A 318 1.81 -18.03 -4.59
CA ASN A 318 2.46 -17.45 -5.75
C ASN A 318 1.51 -16.61 -6.62
N SER A 319 1.73 -16.56 -7.93
CA SER A 319 0.91 -15.77 -8.85
C SER A 319 -0.57 -16.18 -8.84
N PHE A 320 -0.87 -17.43 -8.54
CA PHE A 320 -2.26 -17.91 -8.39
C PHE A 320 -2.94 -17.35 -7.13
N THR A 321 -2.19 -16.74 -6.24
CA THR A 321 -2.73 -16.06 -5.05
C THR A 321 -2.76 -14.54 -5.22
N TYR A 322 -1.75 -13.92 -5.85
CA TYR A 322 -1.70 -12.45 -5.87
C TYR A 322 -2.31 -11.79 -7.11
N PHE A 323 -2.50 -12.51 -8.24
CA PHE A 323 -3.12 -11.88 -9.40
C PHE A 323 -4.48 -11.31 -9.03
N TYR A 324 -4.70 -10.05 -9.41
CA TYR A 324 -5.89 -9.26 -9.07
C TYR A 324 -6.18 -9.13 -7.56
N GLY A 325 -5.19 -9.45 -6.69
CA GLY A 325 -5.29 -9.23 -5.26
C GLY A 325 -6.30 -10.11 -4.54
N THR A 326 -6.36 -11.40 -4.88
CA THR A 326 -7.30 -12.35 -4.27
C THR A 326 -7.40 -12.27 -2.73
N PRO A 327 -6.30 -12.16 -1.94
CA PRO A 327 -6.41 -12.04 -0.48
C PRO A 327 -7.20 -10.80 -0.03
N PHE A 328 -7.11 -9.72 -0.79
CA PHE A 328 -7.79 -8.45 -0.49
C PHE A 328 -9.23 -8.44 -1.01
N MET A 329 -9.52 -9.16 -2.11
CA MET A 329 -10.90 -9.45 -2.50
C MET A 329 -11.62 -10.27 -1.42
N PHE A 330 -10.95 -11.28 -0.85
CA PHE A 330 -11.47 -12.02 0.31
C PHE A 330 -11.80 -11.08 1.48
N LYS A 331 -10.87 -10.18 1.83
CA LYS A 331 -11.09 -9.19 2.89
C LYS A 331 -12.29 -8.30 2.59
N GLU A 332 -12.40 -7.79 1.37
CA GLU A 332 -13.50 -6.93 0.95
C GLU A 332 -14.85 -7.65 0.99
N ILE A 333 -14.90 -8.91 0.51
CA ILE A 333 -16.09 -9.76 0.61
C ILE A 333 -16.47 -9.96 2.08
N ALA A 334 -15.53 -10.39 2.92
CA ALA A 334 -15.78 -10.63 4.34
C ALA A 334 -16.32 -9.38 5.03
N ARG A 335 -15.73 -8.22 4.76
CA ARG A 335 -16.19 -6.95 5.33
C ARG A 335 -17.58 -6.55 4.87
N SER A 336 -17.90 -6.74 3.59
CA SER A 336 -19.23 -6.47 3.07
C SER A 336 -20.31 -7.39 3.65
N GLN A 337 -19.88 -8.51 4.24
CA GLN A 337 -20.73 -9.48 4.94
C GLN A 337 -20.72 -9.28 6.47
N GLY A 338 -20.16 -8.17 6.96
CA GLY A 338 -20.16 -7.82 8.38
C GLY A 338 -19.02 -8.45 9.20
N HIS A 339 -18.03 -9.09 8.57
CA HIS A 339 -16.90 -9.69 9.28
C HIS A 339 -15.70 -8.75 9.32
N GLN A 340 -15.12 -8.54 10.49
CA GLN A 340 -13.85 -7.83 10.63
C GLN A 340 -12.69 -8.80 10.34
N VAL A 341 -11.83 -8.43 9.38
CA VAL A 341 -10.75 -9.30 8.91
C VAL A 341 -9.46 -8.51 8.74
N ASP A 342 -8.38 -9.03 9.29
CA ASP A 342 -7.01 -8.59 9.02
C ASP A 342 -6.31 -9.62 8.12
N VAL A 343 -5.66 -9.16 7.06
CA VAL A 343 -5.04 -10.03 6.04
C VAL A 343 -3.55 -9.76 5.97
N VAL A 344 -2.77 -10.80 6.14
CA VAL A 344 -1.33 -10.81 5.88
C VAL A 344 -1.07 -11.74 4.70
N ALA A 345 -0.34 -11.27 3.70
CA ALA A 345 -0.01 -12.06 2.52
C ALA A 345 1.50 -12.02 2.24
N SER A 346 2.10 -13.19 2.09
CA SER A 346 3.44 -13.31 1.49
C SER A 346 3.36 -14.14 0.23
N VAL A 347 3.53 -13.46 -0.89
CA VAL A 347 3.32 -14.01 -2.23
C VAL A 347 4.48 -13.65 -3.15
N LYS A 348 4.91 -14.61 -3.99
CA LYS A 348 5.98 -14.40 -4.97
C LYS A 348 5.75 -15.32 -6.17
N GLY A 349 5.91 -14.79 -7.39
CA GLY A 349 5.67 -15.53 -8.63
C GLY A 349 6.48 -16.83 -8.71
N GLY A 350 5.80 -17.93 -9.05
CA GLY A 350 6.41 -19.24 -9.26
C GLY A 350 6.92 -19.94 -7.99
N GLN A 351 6.72 -19.37 -6.82
CA GLN A 351 7.29 -19.87 -5.56
C GLN A 351 6.58 -21.15 -5.09
N GLU A 352 7.40 -22.12 -4.64
CA GLU A 352 6.99 -23.35 -4.00
C GLU A 352 7.08 -23.24 -2.46
N PHE A 353 6.47 -24.16 -1.73
CA PHE A 353 6.54 -24.15 -0.25
C PHE A 353 7.97 -24.27 0.26
N CYS A 354 8.81 -25.13 -0.34
CA CYS A 354 10.22 -25.27 0.04
C CYS A 354 11.02 -23.97 -0.12
N GLU A 355 10.65 -23.15 -1.10
CA GLU A 355 11.26 -21.84 -1.34
C GLU A 355 10.69 -20.76 -0.42
N HIS A 356 9.38 -20.80 -0.10
CA HIS A 356 8.79 -19.93 0.93
C HIS A 356 9.44 -20.11 2.29
N LEU A 357 9.83 -21.33 2.63
CA LEU A 357 10.56 -21.64 3.87
C LEU A 357 12.00 -21.08 3.91
N GLN A 358 12.48 -20.53 2.80
CA GLN A 358 13.78 -19.85 2.69
C GLN A 358 13.62 -18.34 2.43
N LEU A 359 12.40 -17.88 2.16
CA LEU A 359 12.11 -16.51 1.81
C LEU A 359 11.85 -15.69 3.07
N GLU A 360 12.75 -14.75 3.40
CA GLU A 360 12.70 -13.90 4.59
C GLU A 360 11.29 -13.35 4.89
N ARG A 361 10.65 -12.72 3.92
CA ARG A 361 9.32 -12.13 4.11
C ARG A 361 8.21 -13.15 4.37
N SER A 362 8.35 -14.41 3.88
CA SER A 362 7.38 -15.46 4.18
C SER A 362 7.54 -15.95 5.60
N ILE A 363 8.78 -16.13 6.03
CA ILE A 363 9.09 -16.45 7.42
C ILE A 363 8.60 -15.33 8.35
N GLU A 364 8.90 -14.06 8.04
CA GLU A 364 8.40 -12.92 8.81
C GLU A 364 6.88 -12.91 8.91
N ALA A 365 6.17 -13.15 7.81
CA ALA A 365 4.71 -13.23 7.79
C ALA A 365 4.19 -14.35 8.69
N ILE A 366 4.75 -15.56 8.61
CA ILE A 366 4.34 -16.71 9.41
C ILE A 366 4.64 -16.49 10.90
N VAL A 367 5.86 -16.04 11.22
CA VAL A 367 6.34 -15.84 12.60
C VAL A 367 5.58 -14.71 13.32
N ARG A 368 5.02 -13.77 12.58
CA ARG A 368 4.10 -12.76 13.12
C ARG A 368 2.98 -13.39 13.96
N GLY A 369 2.50 -14.55 13.55
CA GLY A 369 1.62 -15.41 14.32
C GLY A 369 0.25 -14.82 14.65
N GLY A 370 -0.51 -15.56 15.46
CA GLY A 370 -1.85 -15.18 15.90
C GLY A 370 -2.89 -15.22 14.80
N TYR A 371 -2.73 -16.09 13.81
CA TYR A 371 -3.70 -16.29 12.73
C TYR A 371 -4.80 -17.26 13.14
N ASP A 372 -6.02 -16.98 12.70
CA ASP A 372 -7.15 -17.89 12.81
C ASP A 372 -7.17 -18.88 11.64
N TYR A 373 -6.78 -18.41 10.45
CA TYR A 373 -6.73 -19.22 9.23
C TYR A 373 -5.46 -18.95 8.44
N ALA A 374 -4.89 -20.00 7.84
CA ALA A 374 -3.78 -19.90 6.90
C ALA A 374 -4.17 -20.54 5.56
N PHE A 375 -4.25 -19.74 4.51
CA PHE A 375 -4.46 -20.18 3.14
C PHE A 375 -3.08 -20.45 2.51
N LEU A 376 -2.83 -21.72 2.23
CA LEU A 376 -1.56 -22.19 1.69
C LEU A 376 -1.76 -22.68 0.25
N GLN A 377 -1.05 -22.06 -0.69
CA GLN A 377 -1.07 -22.43 -2.10
C GLN A 377 0.35 -22.69 -2.57
N ASP A 378 0.64 -23.94 -2.87
CA ASP A 378 1.90 -24.37 -3.48
C ASP A 378 1.94 -24.03 -4.98
N THR A 379 3.06 -24.27 -5.66
CA THR A 379 3.07 -24.17 -7.13
C THR A 379 2.02 -25.09 -7.72
N SER A 380 1.31 -24.58 -8.74
CA SER A 380 0.11 -25.23 -9.28
C SER A 380 0.27 -26.73 -9.58
N PRO A 381 1.38 -27.21 -10.20
CA PRO A 381 1.51 -28.63 -10.53
C PRO A 381 1.87 -29.54 -9.35
N ASN A 382 2.32 -29.02 -8.19
CA ASN A 382 2.84 -29.89 -7.13
C ASN A 382 1.78 -30.86 -6.59
N ALA A 383 0.52 -30.44 -6.47
CA ALA A 383 -0.54 -31.36 -6.09
C ALA A 383 -0.76 -32.47 -7.15
N ALA A 384 -0.72 -32.11 -8.45
CA ALA A 384 -0.84 -33.10 -9.52
C ALA A 384 0.37 -34.03 -9.58
N ILE A 385 1.59 -33.50 -9.40
CA ILE A 385 2.82 -34.31 -9.32
C ILE A 385 2.72 -35.29 -8.15
N TYR A 386 2.26 -34.80 -6.99
CA TYR A 386 2.10 -35.66 -5.82
C TYR A 386 1.09 -36.77 -6.05
N ALA A 387 -0.05 -36.49 -6.70
CA ALA A 387 -1.03 -37.51 -7.04
C ALA A 387 -0.49 -38.59 -7.99
N ASP A 388 0.42 -38.23 -8.86
CA ASP A 388 1.01 -39.10 -9.89
C ASP A 388 2.23 -39.88 -9.38
N THR A 389 3.08 -39.24 -8.58
CA THR A 389 4.43 -39.77 -8.24
C THR A 389 4.66 -40.03 -6.75
N HIS A 390 3.83 -39.48 -5.87
CA HIS A 390 4.02 -39.48 -4.41
C HIS A 390 5.40 -38.91 -4.01
N ASP A 391 5.86 -37.83 -4.69
CA ASP A 391 7.15 -37.21 -4.43
C ASP A 391 7.27 -36.80 -2.94
N PRO A 392 8.21 -37.42 -2.18
CA PRO A 392 8.38 -37.16 -0.76
C PRO A 392 8.83 -35.72 -0.45
N ALA A 393 9.42 -35.01 -1.40
CA ALA A 393 9.84 -33.63 -1.18
C ALA A 393 8.63 -32.67 -1.08
N ILE A 394 7.56 -32.96 -1.82
CA ILE A 394 6.34 -32.15 -1.79
C ILE A 394 5.66 -32.27 -0.41
N ILE A 395 5.40 -33.48 0.07
CA ILE A 395 4.74 -33.66 1.37
C ILE A 395 5.64 -33.18 2.53
N ALA A 396 6.96 -33.34 2.42
CA ALA A 396 7.90 -32.83 3.41
C ALA A 396 7.86 -31.27 3.48
N SER A 397 7.72 -30.61 2.35
CA SER A 397 7.58 -29.14 2.29
C SER A 397 6.26 -28.67 2.88
N CYS A 398 5.16 -29.39 2.58
CA CYS A 398 3.85 -29.15 3.18
C CYS A 398 3.89 -29.32 4.70
N ARG A 399 4.53 -30.38 5.20
CA ARG A 399 4.69 -30.61 6.65
C ARG A 399 5.44 -29.47 7.32
N LYS A 400 6.58 -29.07 6.78
CA LYS A 400 7.42 -28.01 7.36
C LYS A 400 6.71 -26.65 7.42
N ILE A 401 5.94 -26.27 6.39
CA ILE A 401 5.22 -24.99 6.40
C ILE A 401 4.05 -25.01 7.38
N ASN A 402 3.38 -26.17 7.53
CA ASN A 402 2.33 -26.37 8.54
C ASN A 402 2.91 -26.29 9.96
N ASP A 403 4.01 -27.01 10.23
CA ASP A 403 4.70 -26.98 11.53
C ASP A 403 5.09 -25.56 11.91
N LEU A 404 5.68 -24.81 10.98
CA LEU A 404 6.09 -23.43 11.23
C LEU A 404 4.86 -22.53 11.48
N THR A 405 3.79 -22.71 10.72
CA THR A 405 2.55 -21.93 10.88
C THR A 405 1.91 -22.22 12.26
N LEU A 406 1.74 -23.47 12.63
CA LEU A 406 1.12 -23.84 13.90
C LEU A 406 2.01 -23.56 15.11
N LYS A 407 3.33 -23.59 14.95
CA LYS A 407 4.26 -23.14 16.01
C LYS A 407 3.99 -21.70 16.44
N HIS A 408 3.67 -20.82 15.51
CA HIS A 408 3.41 -19.39 15.78
C HIS A 408 1.93 -19.02 15.85
N SER A 409 1.06 -19.93 15.43
CA SER A 409 -0.41 -19.79 15.47
C SER A 409 -1.04 -21.13 15.84
N PRO A 410 -0.96 -21.58 17.10
CA PRO A 410 -1.36 -22.94 17.49
C PRO A 410 -2.84 -23.28 17.25
N ALA A 411 -3.72 -22.26 17.25
CA ALA A 411 -5.15 -22.42 16.99
C ALA A 411 -5.53 -22.19 15.52
N CYS A 412 -4.55 -22.03 14.64
CA CYS A 412 -4.79 -21.71 13.23
C CYS A 412 -5.37 -22.90 12.48
N GLN A 413 -6.46 -22.68 11.74
CA GLN A 413 -6.97 -23.64 10.78
C GLN A 413 -6.20 -23.54 9.48
N ILE A 414 -5.55 -24.62 9.06
CA ILE A 414 -4.86 -24.71 7.77
C ILE A 414 -5.87 -24.96 6.65
N ILE A 415 -5.78 -24.19 5.59
CA ILE A 415 -6.57 -24.34 4.36
C ILE A 415 -5.62 -24.51 3.19
N TYR A 416 -5.69 -25.66 2.50
CA TYR A 416 -4.99 -25.87 1.23
C TYR A 416 -5.88 -25.44 0.07
N GLU A 417 -5.32 -24.64 -0.81
CA GLU A 417 -6.03 -24.17 -1.98
C GLU A 417 -5.85 -25.17 -3.14
N HIS A 418 -6.91 -25.91 -3.45
CA HIS A 418 -6.99 -26.68 -4.67
C HIS A 418 -7.04 -25.76 -5.87
N THR A 419 -5.96 -25.66 -6.63
CA THR A 419 -5.83 -24.83 -7.83
C THR A 419 -6.62 -25.44 -9.01
N TRP A 420 -6.56 -24.83 -10.16
CA TRP A 420 -7.36 -25.20 -11.34
C TRP A 420 -6.50 -25.68 -12.50
N GLY A 421 -7.08 -26.46 -13.39
CA GLY A 421 -6.48 -26.94 -14.63
C GLY A 421 -6.28 -25.82 -15.66
N CYS A 422 -5.36 -26.05 -16.59
CA CYS A 422 -5.14 -25.19 -17.76
C CYS A 422 -6.00 -25.65 -18.95
N PRO A 423 -6.55 -24.73 -19.79
CA PRO A 423 -7.46 -25.08 -20.88
C PRO A 423 -6.93 -26.12 -21.86
N TYR A 424 -5.62 -26.13 -22.05
CA TYR A 424 -4.97 -27.04 -23.00
C TYR A 424 -4.34 -28.27 -22.34
N GLY A 425 -4.52 -28.45 -21.03
CA GLY A 425 -4.05 -29.60 -20.26
C GLY A 425 -2.54 -29.81 -20.23
N ASP A 426 -1.81 -29.05 -21.01
CA ASP A 426 -0.39 -29.33 -21.29
C ASP A 426 0.59 -28.49 -20.45
N TYR A 427 0.24 -28.26 -19.22
CA TYR A 427 1.23 -27.80 -18.29
C TYR A 427 2.02 -29.00 -17.75
N ARG A 428 3.21 -29.22 -18.24
CA ARG A 428 4.10 -30.37 -17.94
C ARG A 428 3.62 -31.74 -18.47
N GLY A 429 2.89 -31.77 -19.60
CA GLY A 429 2.58 -33.02 -20.29
C GLY A 429 1.44 -33.83 -19.74
N TYR A 430 0.53 -33.20 -18.95
CA TYR A 430 -0.66 -33.92 -18.45
C TYR A 430 -1.78 -34.10 -19.49
N GLY A 431 -1.63 -33.56 -20.68
CA GLY A 431 -2.43 -33.88 -21.86
C GLY A 431 -3.74 -33.13 -21.97
N SER A 432 -4.65 -33.17 -20.99
CA SER A 432 -5.95 -32.51 -21.04
C SER A 432 -6.27 -31.72 -19.77
N TYR A 433 -7.22 -30.77 -19.90
CA TYR A 433 -7.74 -30.02 -18.76
C TYR A 433 -8.28 -30.98 -17.68
N GLU A 434 -9.10 -31.92 -18.10
CA GLU A 434 -9.81 -32.86 -17.24
C GLU A 434 -8.83 -33.74 -16.46
N ARG A 435 -7.79 -34.22 -17.14
CA ARG A 435 -6.72 -35.01 -16.51
C ARG A 435 -5.94 -34.21 -15.48
N LEU A 436 -5.53 -33.00 -15.85
CA LEU A 436 -4.81 -32.12 -14.92
C LEU A 436 -5.67 -31.75 -13.70
N GLU A 437 -6.93 -31.39 -13.93
CA GLU A 437 -7.86 -31.03 -12.84
C GLU A 437 -8.11 -32.21 -11.89
N GLN A 438 -8.30 -33.41 -12.44
CA GLN A 438 -8.44 -34.64 -11.64
C GLN A 438 -7.22 -34.91 -10.76
N LEU A 439 -6.03 -34.73 -11.30
CA LEU A 439 -4.79 -34.91 -10.53
C LEU A 439 -4.61 -33.82 -9.47
N LEU A 440 -4.93 -32.57 -9.77
CA LEU A 440 -4.88 -31.46 -8.80
C LEU A 440 -5.83 -31.71 -7.62
N GLU A 441 -7.07 -32.11 -7.92
CA GLU A 441 -8.04 -32.44 -6.87
C GLU A 441 -7.59 -33.65 -6.04
N SER A 442 -7.15 -34.72 -6.72
CA SER A 442 -6.69 -35.94 -6.07
C SER A 442 -5.51 -35.67 -5.16
N GLY A 443 -4.48 -34.95 -5.64
CA GLY A 443 -3.28 -34.66 -4.87
C GLY A 443 -3.54 -33.75 -3.67
N ALA A 444 -4.38 -32.74 -3.82
CA ALA A 444 -4.77 -31.89 -2.70
C ALA A 444 -5.46 -32.70 -1.60
N LYS A 445 -6.35 -33.64 -1.97
CA LYS A 445 -7.03 -34.55 -1.02
C LYS A 445 -6.09 -35.56 -0.38
N GLN A 446 -5.15 -36.12 -1.16
CA GLN A 446 -4.15 -37.05 -0.66
C GLN A 446 -3.24 -36.38 0.36
N LEU A 447 -2.69 -35.21 0.04
CA LEU A 447 -1.87 -34.42 0.96
C LEU A 447 -2.63 -34.09 2.24
N ALA A 448 -3.88 -33.65 2.18
CA ALA A 448 -4.68 -33.37 3.35
C ALA A 448 -4.96 -34.61 4.20
N LYS A 449 -5.15 -35.78 3.56
CA LYS A 449 -5.37 -37.07 4.24
C LYS A 449 -4.08 -37.56 4.92
N GLU A 450 -2.93 -37.51 4.24
CA GLU A 450 -1.66 -38.00 4.77
C GLU A 450 -1.07 -37.05 5.82
N LEU A 451 -1.50 -35.79 5.82
CA LEU A 451 -1.18 -34.78 6.84
C LEU A 451 -2.38 -34.53 7.78
N SER A 452 -3.13 -35.58 8.10
CA SER A 452 -4.37 -35.48 8.91
C SER A 452 -4.16 -34.92 10.32
N GLU A 453 -2.95 -35.00 10.85
CA GLU A 453 -2.56 -34.39 12.13
C GLU A 453 -2.74 -32.86 12.15
N TYR A 454 -2.75 -32.18 10.98
CA TYR A 454 -2.96 -30.74 10.86
C TYR A 454 -4.41 -30.34 10.63
N ASN A 455 -5.35 -31.33 10.52
CA ASN A 455 -6.77 -31.07 10.25
C ASN A 455 -7.00 -30.12 9.05
N ILE A 456 -6.33 -30.39 7.92
CA ILE A 456 -6.34 -29.53 6.74
C ILE A 456 -7.70 -29.51 6.05
N ILE A 457 -8.24 -28.32 5.80
CA ILE A 457 -9.40 -28.11 4.94
C ILE A 457 -8.91 -27.83 3.51
N VAL A 458 -9.45 -28.54 2.52
CA VAL A 458 -9.17 -28.26 1.11
C VAL A 458 -10.21 -27.28 0.58
N SER A 459 -9.79 -26.08 0.17
CA SER A 459 -10.64 -25.10 -0.52
C SER A 459 -10.83 -25.52 -1.97
N PRO A 460 -12.06 -25.82 -2.43
CA PRO A 460 -12.31 -26.50 -3.71
C PRO A 460 -12.36 -25.52 -4.90
N ILE A 461 -11.36 -24.67 -5.05
CA ILE A 461 -11.32 -23.59 -6.05
C ILE A 461 -11.38 -24.15 -7.48
N GLY A 462 -10.60 -25.22 -7.75
CA GLY A 462 -10.57 -25.85 -9.08
C GLY A 462 -11.95 -26.32 -9.55
N LYS A 463 -12.80 -26.84 -8.64
CA LYS A 463 -14.20 -27.18 -9.00
C LYS A 463 -15.01 -25.96 -9.45
N GLY A 464 -14.84 -24.82 -8.77
CA GLY A 464 -15.50 -23.59 -9.18
C GLY A 464 -15.04 -23.12 -10.57
N PHE A 465 -13.75 -23.28 -10.86
CA PHE A 465 -13.21 -22.98 -12.20
C PHE A 465 -13.74 -23.94 -13.27
N THR A 466 -13.89 -25.22 -12.97
CA THR A 466 -14.48 -26.19 -13.89
C THR A 466 -15.91 -25.82 -14.26
N ILE A 467 -16.77 -25.58 -13.27
CA ILE A 467 -18.17 -25.19 -13.51
C ILE A 467 -18.24 -23.84 -14.25
N GLY A 468 -17.41 -22.88 -13.86
CA GLY A 468 -17.37 -21.59 -14.52
C GLY A 468 -16.90 -21.66 -15.99
N ARG A 469 -15.95 -22.55 -16.29
CA ARG A 469 -15.52 -22.86 -17.68
C ARG A 469 -16.67 -23.44 -18.51
N GLU A 470 -17.43 -24.38 -17.97
CA GLU A 470 -18.61 -24.97 -18.62
C GLU A 470 -19.67 -23.89 -18.92
N GLN A 471 -19.77 -22.85 -18.09
CA GLN A 471 -20.66 -21.70 -18.30
C GLN A 471 -20.02 -20.57 -19.11
N ASN A 472 -18.84 -20.78 -19.71
CA ASN A 472 -18.09 -19.81 -20.50
C ASN A 472 -17.76 -18.51 -19.75
N LEU A 473 -17.53 -18.57 -18.44
CA LEU A 473 -17.07 -17.41 -17.69
C LEU A 473 -15.59 -17.09 -17.99
N PRO A 474 -15.22 -15.81 -18.10
CA PRO A 474 -13.85 -15.40 -18.42
C PRO A 474 -12.94 -15.47 -17.18
N LEU A 475 -12.78 -16.66 -16.60
CA LEU A 475 -12.05 -16.85 -15.34
C LEU A 475 -10.53 -16.79 -15.48
N LEU A 476 -10.00 -16.93 -16.71
CA LEU A 476 -8.57 -16.93 -16.97
C LEU A 476 -8.11 -15.65 -17.66
N HIS A 477 -6.90 -15.25 -17.35
CA HIS A 477 -6.18 -14.19 -18.03
C HIS A 477 -5.81 -14.62 -19.48
N THR A 478 -5.36 -13.69 -20.30
CA THR A 478 -4.97 -13.91 -21.70
C THR A 478 -3.84 -14.94 -21.90
N ASP A 479 -3.12 -15.29 -20.84
CA ASP A 479 -2.13 -16.38 -20.87
C ASP A 479 -2.73 -17.77 -20.66
N ASN A 480 -4.05 -17.86 -20.51
CA ASN A 480 -4.81 -19.10 -20.32
C ASN A 480 -4.36 -19.95 -19.12
N ARG A 481 -3.70 -19.35 -18.17
CA ARG A 481 -3.13 -20.02 -17.00
C ARG A 481 -3.51 -19.33 -15.68
N HIS A 482 -3.18 -18.05 -15.59
CA HIS A 482 -3.48 -17.26 -14.40
C HIS A 482 -4.95 -16.85 -14.39
N GLN A 483 -5.49 -16.64 -13.20
CA GLN A 483 -6.83 -16.10 -13.04
C GLN A 483 -6.94 -14.68 -13.62
N SER A 484 -8.10 -14.39 -14.20
CA SER A 484 -8.57 -13.04 -14.50
C SER A 484 -9.06 -12.34 -13.22
N ARG A 485 -9.64 -11.15 -13.34
CA ARG A 485 -10.36 -10.51 -12.22
C ARG A 485 -11.53 -11.37 -11.76
N GLU A 486 -12.29 -11.92 -12.68
CA GLU A 486 -13.41 -12.81 -12.41
C GLU A 486 -12.97 -14.11 -11.74
N GLY A 487 -11.85 -14.69 -12.19
CA GLY A 487 -11.25 -15.87 -11.57
C GLY A 487 -10.72 -15.59 -10.15
N ALA A 488 -10.10 -14.43 -9.94
CA ALA A 488 -9.68 -14.00 -8.60
C ALA A 488 -10.87 -13.81 -7.65
N TYR A 489 -11.98 -13.25 -8.16
CA TYR A 489 -13.22 -13.11 -7.42
C TYR A 489 -13.85 -14.47 -7.10
N MET A 490 -13.89 -15.41 -8.06
CA MET A 490 -14.33 -16.80 -7.81
C MET A 490 -13.54 -17.44 -6.67
N LYS A 491 -12.21 -17.37 -6.74
CA LYS A 491 -11.33 -17.89 -5.69
C LYS A 491 -11.61 -17.24 -4.33
N ALA A 492 -11.77 -15.92 -4.29
CA ALA A 492 -12.06 -15.20 -3.05
C ALA A 492 -13.44 -15.59 -2.46
N CYS A 493 -14.46 -15.77 -3.31
CA CYS A 493 -15.78 -16.24 -2.89
C CYS A 493 -15.73 -17.66 -2.29
N ILE A 494 -15.02 -18.59 -2.94
CA ILE A 494 -14.86 -19.96 -2.47
C ILE A 494 -14.10 -19.99 -1.14
N ASN A 495 -13.01 -19.25 -1.02
CA ASN A 495 -12.26 -19.13 0.23
C ASN A 495 -13.12 -18.53 1.36
N TYR A 496 -13.91 -17.49 1.06
CA TYR A 496 -14.84 -16.92 2.03
C TYR A 496 -15.83 -17.96 2.55
N LEU A 497 -16.50 -18.69 1.66
CA LEU A 497 -17.46 -19.71 2.03
C LEU A 497 -16.80 -20.90 2.74
N THR A 498 -15.55 -21.24 2.42
CA THR A 498 -14.78 -22.28 3.12
C THR A 498 -14.60 -21.92 4.60
N VAL A 499 -14.39 -20.63 4.91
CA VAL A 499 -14.23 -20.14 6.29
C VAL A 499 -15.56 -19.98 7.01
N TYR A 500 -16.51 -19.26 6.39
CA TYR A 500 -17.71 -18.80 7.10
C TYR A 500 -18.92 -19.71 6.95
N ARG A 501 -18.96 -20.55 5.93
CA ARG A 501 -20.03 -21.55 5.67
C ARG A 501 -21.45 -20.96 5.63
N THR A 502 -21.55 -19.66 5.30
CA THR A 502 -22.81 -18.91 5.26
C THR A 502 -23.01 -18.35 3.87
N PRO A 503 -24.22 -18.48 3.26
CA PRO A 503 -24.53 -17.91 1.96
C PRO A 503 -24.30 -16.39 1.92
N PHE A 504 -24.05 -15.88 0.72
CA PHE A 504 -23.86 -14.43 0.53
C PHE A 504 -25.19 -13.69 0.71
N THR A 505 -25.12 -12.52 1.35
CA THR A 505 -26.21 -11.56 1.37
C THR A 505 -26.17 -10.69 0.11
N GLU A 506 -27.21 -9.90 -0.14
CA GLU A 506 -27.24 -8.99 -1.30
C GLU A 506 -26.24 -7.83 -1.19
N SER A 507 -25.79 -7.51 0.02
CA SER A 507 -24.81 -6.45 0.27
C SER A 507 -23.36 -6.84 -0.07
N VAL A 508 -23.12 -8.10 -0.53
CA VAL A 508 -21.78 -8.58 -0.84
C VAL A 508 -21.10 -7.76 -1.92
N SER A 509 -19.83 -7.40 -1.69
CA SER A 509 -19.04 -6.67 -2.68
C SER A 509 -18.79 -7.51 -3.93
N ASN A 510 -18.89 -6.87 -5.09
CA ASN A 510 -18.50 -7.46 -6.37
C ASN A 510 -17.00 -7.30 -6.69
N CYS A 511 -16.23 -6.62 -5.85
CA CYS A 511 -14.78 -6.38 -6.02
C CYS A 511 -14.40 -5.85 -7.41
N GLY A 512 -15.26 -5.03 -8.04
CA GLY A 512 -15.04 -4.47 -9.38
C GLY A 512 -15.39 -5.42 -10.55
N VAL A 513 -15.94 -6.60 -10.27
CA VAL A 513 -16.55 -7.48 -11.29
C VAL A 513 -17.95 -6.98 -11.62
N SER A 514 -18.40 -7.17 -12.89
CA SER A 514 -19.74 -6.74 -13.27
C SER A 514 -20.80 -7.40 -12.38
N PRO A 515 -21.88 -6.71 -11.99
CA PRO A 515 -22.90 -7.28 -11.08
C PRO A 515 -23.49 -8.60 -11.60
N LYS A 516 -23.73 -8.70 -12.91
CA LYS A 516 -24.24 -9.92 -13.55
C LYS A 516 -23.29 -11.09 -13.40
N THR A 517 -22.02 -10.90 -13.75
CA THR A 517 -20.99 -11.96 -13.66
C THR A 517 -20.70 -12.33 -12.20
N ALA A 518 -20.62 -11.35 -11.32
CA ALA A 518 -20.38 -11.57 -9.89
C ALA A 518 -21.48 -12.42 -9.26
N LYS A 519 -22.75 -12.20 -9.62
CA LYS A 519 -23.88 -13.03 -9.15
C LYS A 519 -23.72 -14.49 -9.55
N ILE A 520 -23.37 -14.76 -10.81
CA ILE A 520 -23.16 -16.13 -11.31
C ILE A 520 -21.99 -16.79 -10.55
N ILE A 521 -20.89 -16.06 -10.38
CA ILE A 521 -19.72 -16.56 -9.65
C ILE A 521 -20.08 -16.93 -8.20
N ARG A 522 -20.86 -16.13 -7.50
CA ARG A 522 -21.30 -16.44 -6.15
C ARG A 522 -22.17 -17.68 -6.09
N GLN A 523 -23.10 -17.86 -7.03
CA GLN A 523 -23.93 -19.06 -7.12
C GLN A 523 -23.09 -20.31 -7.31
N ILE A 524 -22.07 -20.26 -8.19
CA ILE A 524 -21.13 -21.38 -8.37
C ILE A 524 -20.36 -21.65 -7.08
N ALA A 525 -19.87 -20.60 -6.41
CA ALA A 525 -19.14 -20.75 -5.15
C ALA A 525 -20.01 -21.39 -4.05
N GLU A 526 -21.27 -20.99 -3.93
CA GLU A 526 -22.25 -21.60 -3.01
C GLU A 526 -22.53 -23.05 -3.36
N GLN A 527 -22.72 -23.36 -4.64
CA GLN A 527 -22.91 -24.74 -5.11
C GLN A 527 -21.72 -25.63 -4.72
N VAL A 528 -20.50 -25.17 -4.96
CA VAL A 528 -19.27 -25.94 -4.73
C VAL A 528 -18.97 -26.15 -3.24
N VAL A 529 -19.24 -25.15 -2.40
CA VAL A 529 -18.85 -25.18 -0.99
C VAL A 529 -20.01 -25.60 -0.08
N LEU A 530 -21.23 -25.15 -0.37
CA LEU A 530 -22.39 -25.38 0.48
C LEU A 530 -23.32 -26.47 -0.06
N GLY A 531 -23.16 -26.87 -1.32
CA GLY A 531 -24.00 -27.88 -1.99
C GLY A 531 -25.41 -27.38 -2.34
N ARG A 532 -25.56 -26.07 -2.61
CA ARG A 532 -26.86 -25.43 -2.87
C ARG A 532 -26.99 -24.97 -4.30
#